data_e9bfa0b51bce7868c633d9754cf11c4b
#
_entry.id   e9bfa0b51bce7868c633d9754cf11c4b
#
_cell.length_a   1.000
_cell.length_b   1.000
_cell.length_c   1.000
_cell.angle_alpha   90.00
_cell.angle_beta   90.00
_cell.angle_gamma   90.00
#
_symmetry.space_group_name_H-M   'P 1'
#
loop_
_entity.id
_entity.type
_entity.pdbx_description
1 polymer ?
#
loop_
_entity_poly.entity_id
_entity_poly.type
_entity_poly.pdbx_seq_one_letter_code
_entity_poly.pdbx_strand_id
1 'polypeptide(L)'
;IRDLRMSRGLGDVYKRQGNDCGGTSMRHGAKSVLQLEMMPKAPDQRAENNPWPEWPKICKTDYGQEEAIAVFGHDPRIYQTTVTEFIKNKKGEVCQIKTVKLTPKKDEKSGRMMMVPVEGTEEILPADLVLIAAGFLGSQKYVTDAFKVEVNQRTNVKTDDGKYQTTKENVFTAGDMHRGQSLVVCCLLYTSPSPRDM
;
A
#
# COMPACT_ATOMS: atom_id res chain seq x y z
N ILE A 1 -0.93 12.84 -21.33
CA ILE A 1 -0.96 12.79 -19.86
C ILE A 1 -0.18 11.55 -19.47
N ARG A 2 0.89 11.71 -18.69
CA ARG A 2 1.70 10.61 -18.15
C ARG A 2 1.40 10.50 -16.68
N ASP A 3 0.92 9.35 -16.24
CA ASP A 3 0.59 9.08 -14.84
C ASP A 3 1.68 8.24 -14.21
N LEU A 4 2.14 8.63 -13.05
CA LEU A 4 3.10 7.87 -12.25
C LEU A 4 2.50 7.54 -10.89
N ARG A 5 2.64 6.29 -10.45
CA ARG A 5 2.00 5.80 -9.23
C ARG A 5 2.94 5.05 -8.34
N MET A 6 2.86 5.34 -7.05
CA MET A 6 3.57 4.62 -6.00
C MET A 6 2.60 3.72 -5.23
N SER A 7 2.96 2.46 -5.09
CA SER A 7 2.27 1.53 -4.19
C SER A 7 3.22 1.11 -3.07
N ARG A 8 2.75 1.21 -1.82
CA ARG A 8 3.34 0.54 -0.66
C ARG A 8 2.47 -0.65 -0.30
N GLY A 9 2.83 -1.84 -0.73
CA GLY A 9 1.99 -3.00 -0.46
C GLY A 9 2.71 -4.12 0.28
N LEU A 10 2.23 -4.44 1.46
CA LEU A 10 2.41 -5.73 2.12
C LEU A 10 1.02 -6.37 2.20
N GLY A 11 0.64 -7.16 1.19
CA GLY A 11 -0.62 -7.90 1.15
C GLY A 11 -1.57 -7.55 0.01
N ASP A 12 -2.44 -8.48 -0.34
CA ASP A 12 -3.33 -8.39 -1.52
C ASP A 12 -4.31 -7.20 -1.49
N VAL A 13 -4.75 -6.78 -0.32
CA VAL A 13 -5.72 -5.68 -0.16
C VAL A 13 -5.11 -4.33 -0.51
N TYR A 14 -3.84 -4.12 -0.22
CA TYR A 14 -3.14 -2.86 -0.47
C TYR A 14 -2.69 -2.68 -1.92
N LYS A 15 -2.56 -3.77 -2.65
CA LYS A 15 -2.16 -3.74 -4.07
C LYS A 15 -3.26 -3.23 -4.99
N ARG A 16 -4.52 -3.38 -4.61
CA ARG A 16 -5.67 -2.97 -5.43
C ARG A 16 -5.73 -1.46 -5.64
N GLN A 17 -5.40 -0.65 -4.64
CA GLN A 17 -5.45 0.81 -4.79
C GLN A 17 -4.57 1.30 -5.97
N GLY A 18 -3.32 0.84 -6.06
CA GLY A 18 -2.43 1.17 -7.18
C GLY A 18 -2.95 0.64 -8.52
N ASN A 19 -3.49 -0.58 -8.51
CA ASN A 19 -4.10 -1.20 -9.68
C ASN A 19 -5.33 -0.44 -10.17
N ASP A 20 -6.28 -0.11 -9.26
CA ASP A 20 -7.50 0.66 -9.57
C ASP A 20 -7.15 2.04 -10.13
N CYS A 21 -6.19 2.68 -9.51
CA CYS A 21 -5.63 3.91 -10.04
C CYS A 21 -5.05 3.71 -11.45
N GLY A 22 -4.32 2.60 -11.78
CA GLY A 22 -3.80 2.24 -13.11
C GLY A 22 -4.90 2.17 -14.14
N GLY A 23 -5.86 1.29 -13.91
CA GLY A 23 -7.01 1.10 -14.78
C GLY A 23 -7.80 2.38 -15.01
N THR A 24 -8.09 3.13 -13.94
CA THR A 24 -8.83 4.38 -14.05
C THR A 24 -8.14 5.40 -14.93
N SER A 25 -6.81 5.59 -14.79
CA SER A 25 -6.10 6.56 -15.64
C SER A 25 -6.07 6.18 -17.11
N MET A 26 -5.95 4.90 -17.41
CA MET A 26 -6.03 4.43 -18.81
C MET A 26 -7.40 4.73 -19.41
N ARG A 27 -8.49 4.50 -18.66
CA ARG A 27 -9.86 4.81 -19.10
C ARG A 27 -10.09 6.31 -19.27
N HIS A 28 -9.34 7.15 -18.54
CA HIS A 28 -9.31 8.60 -18.74
C HIS A 28 -8.32 9.06 -19.84
N GLY A 29 -7.76 8.15 -20.62
CA GLY A 29 -6.92 8.47 -21.78
C GLY A 29 -5.47 8.80 -21.45
N ALA A 30 -4.92 8.27 -20.37
CA ALA A 30 -3.49 8.38 -20.07
C ALA A 30 -2.65 7.79 -21.21
N LYS A 31 -1.63 8.53 -21.68
CA LYS A 31 -0.72 8.08 -22.75
C LYS A 31 0.26 7.01 -22.28
N SER A 32 0.55 6.99 -21.00
CA SER A 32 1.37 5.97 -20.35
C SER A 32 1.05 5.92 -18.87
N VAL A 33 1.22 4.75 -18.27
CA VAL A 33 1.05 4.52 -16.84
C VAL A 33 2.29 3.81 -16.32
N LEU A 34 2.82 4.28 -15.19
CA LEU A 34 3.94 3.68 -14.49
C LEU A 34 3.53 3.42 -13.04
N GLN A 35 3.73 2.20 -12.57
CA GLN A 35 3.48 1.80 -11.20
C GLN A 35 4.82 1.51 -10.51
N LEU A 36 5.21 2.35 -9.55
CA LEU A 36 6.44 2.16 -8.77
C LEU A 36 6.17 1.32 -7.53
N GLU A 37 6.88 0.23 -7.40
CA GLU A 37 6.83 -0.69 -6.28
C GLU A 37 8.14 -0.65 -5.49
N MET A 38 8.04 -0.39 -4.19
CA MET A 38 9.23 -0.36 -3.32
C MET A 38 9.82 -1.74 -3.08
N MET A 39 8.97 -2.77 -3.06
CA MET A 39 9.37 -4.14 -2.78
C MET A 39 9.91 -4.84 -4.04
N PRO A 40 10.74 -5.88 -3.89
CA PRO A 40 11.15 -6.72 -5.02
C PRO A 40 9.94 -7.43 -5.63
N LYS A 41 10.04 -7.78 -6.91
CA LYS A 41 9.04 -8.61 -7.59
C LYS A 41 8.89 -9.94 -6.84
N ALA A 42 7.66 -10.32 -6.52
CA ALA A 42 7.39 -11.65 -5.99
C ALA A 42 7.73 -12.73 -7.05
N PRO A 43 8.09 -13.94 -6.64
CA PRO A 43 8.36 -15.02 -7.57
C PRO A 43 7.14 -15.37 -8.42
N ASP A 44 7.35 -15.86 -9.64
CA ASP A 44 6.25 -16.24 -10.53
C ASP A 44 5.63 -17.59 -10.11
N GLN A 45 6.37 -18.40 -9.35
CA GLN A 45 5.91 -19.68 -8.81
C GLN A 45 6.06 -19.70 -7.28
N ARG A 46 5.32 -20.59 -6.63
CA ARG A 46 5.38 -20.79 -5.19
C ARG A 46 6.77 -21.24 -4.77
N ALA A 47 7.39 -20.53 -3.83
CA ALA A 47 8.68 -20.88 -3.27
C ALA A 47 8.55 -22.01 -2.23
N GLU A 48 9.64 -22.74 -1.97
CA GLU A 48 9.68 -23.85 -1.00
C GLU A 48 9.31 -23.40 0.42
N ASN A 49 9.67 -22.18 0.81
CA ASN A 49 9.32 -21.57 2.10
C ASN A 49 7.87 -21.05 2.19
N ASN A 50 7.05 -21.31 1.17
CA ASN A 50 5.65 -20.96 1.13
C ASN A 50 4.79 -22.16 0.66
N PRO A 51 4.79 -23.31 1.42
CA PRO A 51 4.09 -24.51 1.03
C PRO A 51 2.57 -24.34 1.12
N TRP A 52 1.84 -25.23 0.44
CA TRP A 52 0.41 -25.37 0.66
C TRP A 52 0.18 -25.91 2.12
N PRO A 53 -0.84 -25.46 2.87
CA PRO A 53 -2.01 -24.64 2.45
C PRO A 53 -1.83 -23.12 2.63
N GLU A 54 -0.65 -22.60 2.83
CA GLU A 54 -0.46 -21.15 2.95
C GLU A 54 -0.91 -20.41 1.70
N TRP A 55 -1.31 -19.16 1.87
CA TRP A 55 -1.63 -18.29 0.74
C TRP A 55 -0.41 -18.14 -0.17
N PRO A 56 -0.56 -18.31 -1.50
CA PRO A 56 0.59 -18.25 -2.41
C PRO A 56 1.14 -16.82 -2.51
N LYS A 57 2.40 -16.64 -2.11
CA LYS A 57 3.17 -15.40 -2.21
C LYS A 57 3.85 -15.30 -3.58
N ILE A 58 3.05 -15.26 -4.63
CA ILE A 58 3.50 -15.20 -6.03
C ILE A 58 3.14 -13.86 -6.67
N CYS A 59 3.86 -13.52 -7.75
CA CYS A 59 3.52 -12.37 -8.57
C CYS A 59 2.19 -12.63 -9.28
N LYS A 60 1.22 -11.78 -9.00
CA LYS A 60 -0.09 -11.81 -9.67
C LYS A 60 -0.26 -10.53 -10.47
N THR A 61 -0.88 -10.66 -11.63
CA THR A 61 -1.35 -9.54 -12.43
C THR A 61 -2.84 -9.35 -12.15
N ASP A 62 -3.26 -8.14 -11.90
CA ASP A 62 -4.64 -7.78 -11.68
C ASP A 62 -5.14 -6.98 -12.90
N TYR A 63 -6.45 -6.75 -13.01
CA TYR A 63 -7.11 -6.19 -14.18
C TYR A 63 -6.46 -4.90 -14.73
N GLY A 64 -6.02 -3.98 -13.88
CA GLY A 64 -5.41 -2.72 -14.32
C GLY A 64 -4.01 -2.90 -14.91
N GLN A 65 -3.22 -3.89 -14.43
CA GLN A 65 -1.97 -4.24 -15.09
C GLN A 65 -2.22 -4.99 -16.41
N GLU A 66 -3.23 -5.89 -16.46
CA GLU A 66 -3.62 -6.59 -17.69
C GLU A 66 -4.09 -5.59 -18.77
N GLU A 67 -4.92 -4.62 -18.39
CA GLU A 67 -5.32 -3.52 -19.28
C GLU A 67 -4.10 -2.71 -19.76
N ALA A 68 -3.13 -2.41 -18.88
CA ALA A 68 -1.92 -1.69 -19.27
C ALA A 68 -1.07 -2.49 -20.26
N ILE A 69 -0.91 -3.79 -20.02
CA ILE A 69 -0.20 -4.68 -20.96
C ILE A 69 -0.89 -4.72 -22.31
N ALA A 70 -2.22 -4.82 -22.32
CA ALA A 70 -3.00 -4.83 -23.57
C ALA A 70 -2.90 -3.52 -24.36
N VAL A 71 -2.88 -2.38 -23.67
CA VAL A 71 -2.86 -1.05 -24.32
C VAL A 71 -1.45 -0.60 -24.69
N PHE A 72 -0.46 -0.82 -23.80
CA PHE A 72 0.90 -0.30 -23.94
C PHE A 72 1.93 -1.37 -24.35
N GLY A 73 1.57 -2.65 -24.35
CA GLY A 73 2.45 -3.75 -24.74
C GLY A 73 3.49 -4.15 -23.68
N HIS A 74 3.43 -3.60 -22.47
CA HIS A 74 4.37 -3.92 -21.37
C HIS A 74 3.72 -3.77 -20.01
N ASP A 75 4.28 -4.47 -19.01
CA ASP A 75 3.88 -4.35 -17.60
C ASP A 75 4.21 -2.96 -17.07
N PRO A 76 3.26 -2.23 -16.49
CA PRO A 76 3.49 -0.88 -15.97
C PRO A 76 4.33 -0.84 -14.69
N ARG A 77 4.63 -1.99 -14.07
CA ARG A 77 5.31 -2.07 -12.76
C ARG A 77 6.82 -1.97 -12.87
N ILE A 78 7.41 -1.10 -12.06
CA ILE A 78 8.85 -1.01 -11.81
C ILE A 78 9.08 -1.32 -10.34
N TYR A 79 9.80 -2.40 -10.06
CA TYR A 79 10.07 -2.88 -8.72
C TYR A 79 11.32 -2.26 -8.11
N GLN A 80 11.43 -2.34 -6.77
CA GLN A 80 12.57 -1.83 -6.00
C GLN A 80 12.89 -0.37 -6.33
N THR A 81 11.86 0.45 -6.48
CA THR A 81 12.01 1.85 -6.88
C THR A 81 11.10 2.74 -6.02
N THR A 82 11.62 3.88 -5.59
CA THR A 82 10.84 4.90 -4.87
C THR A 82 11.09 6.28 -5.45
N VAL A 83 10.17 7.22 -5.17
CA VAL A 83 10.34 8.63 -5.50
C VAL A 83 11.02 9.33 -4.34
N THR A 84 12.02 10.13 -4.66
CA THR A 84 12.75 10.97 -3.70
C THR A 84 12.34 12.42 -3.78
N GLU A 85 11.92 12.88 -4.96
CA GLU A 85 11.57 14.28 -5.18
C GLU A 85 10.50 14.44 -6.26
N PHE A 86 9.61 15.43 -6.09
CA PHE A 86 8.64 15.87 -7.08
C PHE A 86 9.11 17.20 -7.65
N ILE A 87 9.43 17.23 -8.95
CA ILE A 87 9.91 18.40 -9.64
C ILE A 87 8.72 19.13 -10.26
N LYS A 88 8.62 20.44 -9.98
CA LYS A 88 7.52 21.28 -10.43
C LYS A 88 7.95 22.17 -11.60
N ASN A 89 7.01 22.45 -12.48
CA ASN A 89 7.16 23.44 -13.54
C ASN A 89 7.00 24.88 -12.98
N LYS A 90 7.15 25.88 -13.84
CA LYS A 90 7.00 27.30 -13.47
C LYS A 90 5.60 27.66 -12.95
N LYS A 91 4.59 26.83 -13.21
CA LYS A 91 3.21 27.00 -12.73
C LYS A 91 2.94 26.33 -11.38
N GLY A 92 3.94 25.61 -10.82
CA GLY A 92 3.81 24.88 -9.57
C GLY A 92 3.20 23.47 -9.72
N GLU A 93 2.97 23.00 -10.95
CA GLU A 93 2.45 21.66 -11.24
C GLU A 93 3.61 20.67 -11.34
N VAL A 94 3.39 19.41 -10.93
CA VAL A 94 4.38 18.34 -11.10
C VAL A 94 4.60 18.08 -12.59
N CYS A 95 5.85 18.08 -13.02
CA CYS A 95 6.22 17.78 -14.40
C CYS A 95 7.24 16.63 -14.52
N GLN A 96 7.98 16.36 -13.44
CA GLN A 96 8.92 15.24 -13.37
C GLN A 96 8.97 14.70 -11.94
N ILE A 97 9.49 13.49 -11.80
CA ILE A 97 9.83 12.90 -10.51
C ILE A 97 11.28 12.42 -10.55
N LYS A 98 11.95 12.51 -9.43
CA LYS A 98 13.25 11.88 -9.22
C LYS A 98 13.03 10.56 -8.49
N THR A 99 13.52 9.48 -9.05
CA THR A 99 13.42 8.13 -8.49
C THR A 99 14.79 7.61 -8.09
N VAL A 100 14.83 6.61 -7.24
CA VAL A 100 16.04 5.89 -6.85
C VAL A 100 15.72 4.41 -6.70
N LYS A 101 16.66 3.55 -7.05
CA LYS A 101 16.54 2.12 -6.82
C LYS A 101 16.73 1.80 -5.35
N LEU A 102 16.05 0.74 -4.90
CA LEU A 102 16.10 0.24 -3.54
C LEU A 102 16.72 -1.15 -3.50
N THR A 103 17.46 -1.45 -2.45
CA THR A 103 17.94 -2.80 -2.16
C THR A 103 17.51 -3.24 -0.76
N PRO A 104 17.14 -4.52 -0.57
CA PRO A 104 16.81 -5.01 0.75
C PRO A 104 18.09 -5.15 1.60
N LYS A 105 18.10 -4.51 2.77
CA LYS A 105 19.17 -4.62 3.77
C LYS A 105 18.57 -5.00 5.11
N LYS A 106 19.20 -5.95 5.78
CA LYS A 106 18.81 -6.35 7.13
C LYS A 106 19.31 -5.29 8.13
N ASP A 107 18.41 -4.69 8.89
CA ASP A 107 18.77 -3.80 9.96
C ASP A 107 19.33 -4.60 11.14
N GLU A 108 20.55 -4.30 11.56
CA GLU A 108 21.28 -5.01 12.60
C GLU A 108 20.62 -4.87 14.00
N LYS A 109 19.92 -3.76 14.25
CA LYS A 109 19.28 -3.49 15.54
C LYS A 109 17.91 -4.15 15.67
N SER A 110 17.09 -4.09 14.64
CA SER A 110 15.72 -4.63 14.68
C SER A 110 15.59 -6.02 14.06
N GLY A 111 16.62 -6.50 13.33
CA GLY A 111 16.59 -7.74 12.56
C GLY A 111 15.62 -7.74 11.36
N ARG A 112 14.97 -6.62 11.09
CA ARG A 112 13.98 -6.47 10.03
C ARG A 112 14.64 -6.13 8.70
N MET A 113 14.08 -6.65 7.61
CA MET A 113 14.47 -6.24 6.27
C MET A 113 13.93 -4.84 5.98
N MET A 114 14.83 -3.92 5.64
CA MET A 114 14.49 -2.56 5.21
C MET A 114 14.94 -2.35 3.77
N MET A 115 14.17 -1.58 3.02
CA MET A 115 14.53 -1.17 1.68
C MET A 115 15.34 0.13 1.77
N VAL A 116 16.60 0.10 1.34
CA VAL A 116 17.50 1.25 1.41
C VAL A 116 17.84 1.75 0.00
N PRO A 117 17.94 3.07 -0.20
CA PRO A 117 18.35 3.65 -1.48
C PRO A 117 19.76 3.20 -1.90
N VAL A 118 19.92 2.97 -3.20
CA VAL A 118 21.21 2.67 -3.82
C VAL A 118 21.74 3.97 -4.45
N GLU A 119 22.84 4.49 -3.94
CA GLU A 119 23.47 5.72 -4.46
C GLU A 119 23.88 5.57 -5.93
N GLY A 120 23.74 6.62 -6.70
CA GLY A 120 24.11 6.65 -8.12
C GLY A 120 23.09 5.97 -9.06
N THR A 121 21.88 5.62 -8.54
CA THR A 121 20.80 5.04 -9.35
C THR A 121 19.63 6.01 -9.54
N GLU A 122 19.86 7.28 -9.28
CA GLU A 122 18.85 8.32 -9.44
C GLU A 122 18.49 8.50 -10.92
N GLU A 123 17.20 8.52 -11.19
CA GLU A 123 16.64 8.71 -12.52
C GLU A 123 15.55 9.78 -12.47
N ILE A 124 15.49 10.64 -13.48
CA ILE A 124 14.42 11.64 -13.62
C ILE A 124 13.45 11.15 -14.68
N LEU A 125 12.20 10.95 -14.27
CA LEU A 125 11.12 10.50 -15.14
C LEU A 125 10.08 11.62 -15.32
N PRO A 126 9.56 11.82 -16.54
CA PRO A 126 8.47 12.76 -16.76
C PRO A 126 7.18 12.26 -16.11
N ALA A 127 6.44 13.18 -15.49
CA ALA A 127 5.17 12.86 -14.83
C ALA A 127 4.25 14.08 -14.84
N ASP A 128 3.07 13.94 -15.42
CA ASP A 128 2.04 14.99 -15.41
C ASP A 128 1.10 14.85 -14.22
N LEU A 129 0.91 13.61 -13.73
CA LEU A 129 0.10 13.29 -12.56
C LEU A 129 0.76 12.20 -11.73
N VAL A 130 0.81 12.41 -10.42
CA VAL A 130 1.29 11.41 -9.46
C VAL A 130 0.18 11.07 -8.47
N LEU A 131 -0.18 9.79 -8.39
CA LEU A 131 -1.15 9.26 -7.45
C LEU A 131 -0.43 8.42 -6.39
N ILE A 132 -0.55 8.82 -5.13
CA ILE A 132 0.05 8.10 -4.01
C ILE A 132 -0.92 7.02 -3.55
N ALA A 133 -0.61 5.77 -3.88
CA ALA A 133 -1.39 4.59 -3.52
C ALA A 133 -0.66 3.77 -2.44
N ALA A 134 -0.30 4.42 -1.34
CA ALA A 134 0.56 3.87 -0.29
C ALA A 134 -0.22 3.21 0.87
N GLY A 135 -1.51 2.94 0.69
CA GLY A 135 -2.40 2.43 1.74
C GLY A 135 -2.96 3.55 2.62
N PHE A 136 -3.39 3.18 3.81
CA PHE A 136 -4.09 4.09 4.72
C PHE A 136 -3.22 4.38 5.95
N LEU A 137 -3.46 5.52 6.57
CA LEU A 137 -2.71 5.99 7.74
C LEU A 137 -3.33 5.54 9.08
N GLY A 138 -4.37 4.71 9.06
CA GLY A 138 -5.09 4.28 10.25
C GLY A 138 -6.33 5.13 10.55
N SER A 139 -6.71 5.22 11.82
CA SER A 139 -7.91 5.93 12.26
C SER A 139 -7.78 7.44 12.07
N GLN A 140 -8.86 8.08 11.64
CA GLN A 140 -8.87 9.53 11.49
C GLN A 140 -8.88 10.21 12.86
N LYS A 141 -7.95 11.14 13.05
CA LYS A 141 -7.69 11.79 14.34
C LYS A 141 -8.93 12.48 14.90
N TYR A 142 -9.72 13.16 14.08
CA TYR A 142 -10.93 13.86 14.55
C TYR A 142 -11.97 12.92 15.16
N VAL A 143 -12.05 11.65 14.69
CA VAL A 143 -12.94 10.64 15.26
C VAL A 143 -12.41 10.17 16.61
N THR A 144 -11.13 9.79 16.68
CA THR A 144 -10.52 9.31 17.93
C THR A 144 -10.52 10.39 19.01
N ASP A 145 -10.34 11.66 18.63
CA ASP A 145 -10.42 12.81 19.55
C ASP A 145 -11.85 13.02 20.06
N ALA A 146 -12.86 12.91 19.19
CA ALA A 146 -14.26 13.08 19.57
C ALA A 146 -14.72 12.04 20.60
N PHE A 147 -14.30 10.80 20.44
CA PHE A 147 -14.57 9.71 21.40
C PHE A 147 -13.56 9.65 22.55
N LYS A 148 -12.51 10.46 22.50
CA LYS A 148 -11.41 10.49 23.51
C LYS A 148 -10.79 9.11 23.76
N VAL A 149 -10.62 8.33 22.70
CA VAL A 149 -10.00 7.00 22.74
C VAL A 149 -8.52 7.07 22.38
N GLU A 150 -7.72 6.22 23.01
CA GLU A 150 -6.30 6.09 22.68
C GLU A 150 -6.07 5.30 21.41
N VAL A 151 -4.98 5.60 20.73
CA VAL A 151 -4.51 4.85 19.55
C VAL A 151 -3.16 4.20 19.82
N ASN A 152 -2.90 3.10 19.13
CA ASN A 152 -1.63 2.40 19.19
C ASN A 152 -0.59 3.03 18.22
N GLN A 153 0.63 2.47 18.17
CA GLN A 153 1.70 2.95 17.29
C GLN A 153 1.36 2.92 15.79
N ARG A 154 0.35 2.13 15.38
CA ARG A 154 -0.15 2.05 14.00
C ARG A 154 -1.35 2.97 13.76
N THR A 155 -1.66 3.84 14.72
CA THR A 155 -2.83 4.75 14.71
C THR A 155 -4.19 4.04 14.68
N ASN A 156 -4.25 2.76 15.01
CA ASN A 156 -5.51 2.05 15.27
C ASN A 156 -5.96 2.30 16.70
N VAL A 157 -7.26 2.24 16.95
CA VAL A 157 -7.81 2.39 18.30
C VAL A 157 -7.30 1.27 19.20
N LYS A 158 -6.78 1.64 20.36
CA LYS A 158 -6.17 0.73 21.32
C LYS A 158 -7.23 -0.05 22.08
N THR A 159 -7.05 -1.37 22.13
CA THR A 159 -7.82 -2.31 22.93
C THR A 159 -6.86 -3.29 23.61
N ASP A 160 -7.32 -4.02 24.61
CA ASP A 160 -6.61 -5.20 25.12
C ASP A 160 -6.69 -6.35 24.10
N ASP A 161 -5.74 -7.28 24.19
CA ASP A 161 -5.72 -8.46 23.33
C ASP A 161 -7.01 -9.28 23.46
N GLY A 162 -7.62 -9.55 22.31
CA GLY A 162 -8.89 -10.31 22.23
C GLY A 162 -10.12 -9.55 22.69
N LYS A 163 -10.01 -8.26 23.02
CA LYS A 163 -11.14 -7.43 23.41
C LYS A 163 -11.46 -6.37 22.36
N TYR A 164 -12.69 -5.90 22.37
CA TYR A 164 -13.18 -4.83 21.48
C TYR A 164 -13.47 -3.53 22.22
N GLN A 165 -13.47 -3.56 23.54
CA GLN A 165 -13.65 -2.37 24.37
C GLN A 165 -12.40 -1.50 24.30
N THR A 166 -12.61 -0.20 24.10
CA THR A 166 -11.54 0.79 24.04
C THR A 166 -11.08 1.20 25.43
N THR A 167 -10.19 2.18 25.52
CA THR A 167 -9.79 2.81 26.79
C THR A 167 -10.92 3.61 27.46
N LYS A 168 -12.08 3.71 26.83
CA LYS A 168 -13.28 4.35 27.39
C LYS A 168 -14.37 3.32 27.65
N GLU A 169 -14.99 3.44 28.84
CA GLU A 169 -16.16 2.66 29.21
C GLU A 169 -17.30 2.87 28.20
N ASN A 170 -17.97 1.79 27.83
CA ASN A 170 -19.09 1.78 26.86
C ASN A 170 -18.73 2.22 25.43
N VAL A 171 -17.44 2.30 25.07
CA VAL A 171 -16.97 2.56 23.71
C VAL A 171 -16.23 1.33 23.19
N PHE A 172 -16.73 0.79 22.11
CA PHE A 172 -16.17 -0.40 21.44
C PHE A 172 -15.66 -0.02 20.04
N THR A 173 -14.68 -0.76 19.56
CA THR A 173 -14.12 -0.59 18.21
C THR A 173 -14.02 -1.91 17.49
N ALA A 174 -14.24 -1.92 16.18
CA ALA A 174 -14.16 -3.10 15.33
C ALA A 174 -13.67 -2.71 13.93
N GLY A 175 -13.42 -3.70 13.09
CA GLY A 175 -13.03 -3.50 11.69
C GLY A 175 -11.70 -2.78 11.54
N ASP A 176 -11.63 -1.87 10.56
CA ASP A 176 -10.40 -1.16 10.18
C ASP A 176 -9.84 -0.30 11.30
N MET A 177 -10.69 0.32 12.11
CA MET A 177 -10.24 1.13 13.25
C MET A 177 -9.58 0.30 14.35
N HIS A 178 -9.96 -0.98 14.48
CA HIS A 178 -9.43 -1.89 15.49
C HIS A 178 -8.14 -2.57 14.99
N ARG A 179 -8.21 -3.27 13.86
CA ARG A 179 -7.14 -4.13 13.34
C ARG A 179 -6.28 -3.46 12.27
N GLY A 180 -6.77 -2.40 11.65
CA GLY A 180 -6.25 -1.87 10.39
C GLY A 180 -6.92 -2.55 9.19
N GLN A 181 -6.71 -1.98 8.02
CA GLN A 181 -7.34 -2.45 6.78
C GLN A 181 -6.96 -3.91 6.52
N SER A 182 -7.99 -4.73 6.30
CA SER A 182 -7.87 -6.17 6.11
C SER A 182 -8.99 -6.69 5.19
N LEU A 183 -9.05 -7.99 4.99
CA LEU A 183 -10.16 -8.61 4.26
C LEU A 183 -11.47 -8.36 5.03
N VAL A 184 -12.57 -8.17 4.29
CA VAL A 184 -13.92 -8.00 4.86
C VAL A 184 -14.25 -9.12 5.86
N VAL A 185 -13.89 -10.35 5.54
CA VAL A 185 -14.04 -11.50 6.45
C VAL A 185 -13.31 -11.26 7.78
N CYS A 186 -12.06 -10.79 7.74
CA CYS A 186 -11.30 -10.50 8.96
C CYS A 186 -11.90 -9.34 9.76
N CYS A 187 -12.39 -8.31 9.07
CA CYS A 187 -12.95 -7.14 9.73
C CYS A 187 -14.33 -7.41 10.33
N LEU A 188 -15.20 -8.14 9.64
CA LEU A 188 -16.59 -8.35 10.05
C LEU A 188 -16.79 -9.61 10.88
N LEU A 189 -16.18 -10.75 10.51
CA LEU A 189 -16.42 -12.02 11.17
C LEU A 189 -15.50 -12.29 12.36
N TYR A 190 -14.25 -11.81 12.30
CA TYR A 190 -13.25 -12.10 13.33
C TYR A 190 -12.89 -10.92 14.24
N THR A 191 -13.32 -9.71 13.92
CA THR A 191 -12.98 -8.52 14.70
C THR A 191 -14.18 -7.68 15.13
N SER A 192 -15.37 -7.99 14.64
CA SER A 192 -16.61 -7.38 15.14
C SER A 192 -17.20 -8.24 16.24
N PRO A 193 -17.52 -7.67 17.41
CA PRO A 193 -18.16 -8.41 18.47
C PRO A 193 -19.55 -8.87 18.02
N SER A 194 -19.87 -10.13 18.29
CA SER A 194 -21.22 -10.64 18.11
C SER A 194 -22.03 -10.43 19.39
N PRO A 195 -23.37 -10.51 19.34
CA PRO A 195 -24.18 -10.48 20.56
C PRO A 195 -23.87 -11.61 21.55
N ARG A 196 -23.14 -12.65 21.11
CA ARG A 196 -22.69 -13.75 21.98
C ARG A 196 -21.35 -13.46 22.66
N ASP A 197 -20.61 -12.46 22.19
CA ASP A 197 -19.28 -12.09 22.71
C ASP A 197 -19.36 -10.88 23.65
N MET A 198 -20.54 -10.27 23.78
CA MET A 198 -20.88 -9.19 24.70
C MET A 198 -21.65 -9.73 25.88
#